data_6995bb347f50ef626b204fb76f8951e3
#
_entry.id   6995bb347f50ef626b204fb76f8951e3
#
_cell.length_a   1.000
_cell.length_b   1.000
_cell.length_c   1.000
_cell.angle_alpha   90.00
_cell.angle_beta   90.00
_cell.angle_gamma   90.00
#
_symmetry.space_group_name_H-M   'P 1'
#
loop_
_entity.id
_entity.type
_entity.pdbx_description
1 polymer ?
#
loop_
_entity_poly.entity_id
_entity_poly.type
_entity_poly.pdbx_seq_one_letter_code
_entity_poly.pdbx_strand_id
1 'polypeptide(L)'
;MEAQLNSLIDAVRQAAADGRTLRLRGGGSKDFWGQSLTGEVLSTRDYRGIVSYEPSELVVTVRCGTPLAELEAALAEKGQSLAFEPPHFGSDATVGGMVAAGLSGPARATVGAVRDYVLGARFINGLGEHLTF
;
A
#
# COMPACT_ATOMS: atom_id res chain seq x y z
N MET A 1 -12.65 -9.70 5.13
CA MET A 1 -11.22 -9.31 5.00
C MET A 1 -10.29 -10.47 4.77
N GLU A 2 -10.46 -11.54 5.50
CA GLU A 2 -9.75 -12.79 5.22
C GLU A 2 -10.02 -13.30 3.79
N ALA A 3 -11.26 -13.20 3.34
CA ALA A 3 -11.66 -13.60 1.99
C ALA A 3 -10.94 -12.80 0.89
N GLN A 4 -10.76 -11.49 1.08
CA GLN A 4 -10.04 -10.65 0.12
C GLN A 4 -8.55 -10.99 0.09
N LEU A 5 -7.94 -11.25 1.24
CA LEU A 5 -6.54 -11.69 1.30
C LEU A 5 -6.36 -13.02 0.58
N ASN A 6 -7.21 -13.99 0.87
CA ASN A 6 -7.17 -15.30 0.22
C ASN A 6 -7.37 -15.18 -1.30
N SER A 7 -8.28 -14.32 -1.74
CA SER A 7 -8.49 -14.05 -3.16
C SER A 7 -7.23 -13.51 -3.85
N LEU A 8 -6.49 -12.61 -3.20
CA LEU A 8 -5.22 -12.10 -3.72
C LEU A 8 -4.15 -13.20 -3.79
N ILE A 9 -4.04 -14.02 -2.75
CA ILE A 9 -3.11 -15.17 -2.71
C ILE A 9 -3.41 -16.16 -3.83
N ASP A 10 -4.70 -16.51 -4.00
CA ASP A 10 -5.12 -17.46 -5.03
C ASP A 10 -4.89 -16.92 -6.44
N ALA A 11 -5.13 -15.62 -6.65
CA ALA A 11 -4.85 -14.98 -7.94
C ALA A 11 -3.37 -15.03 -8.32
N VAL A 12 -2.46 -14.80 -7.35
CA VAL A 12 -1.02 -14.91 -7.58
C VAL A 12 -0.61 -16.36 -7.87
N ARG A 13 -1.10 -17.32 -7.09
CA ARG A 13 -0.81 -18.75 -7.30
C ARG A 13 -1.30 -19.24 -8.66
N GLN A 14 -2.51 -18.85 -9.05
CA GLN A 14 -3.08 -19.23 -10.32
C GLN A 14 -2.31 -18.64 -11.49
N ALA A 15 -1.94 -17.36 -11.42
CA ALA A 15 -1.14 -16.71 -12.44
C ALA A 15 0.24 -17.37 -12.58
N ALA A 16 0.88 -17.73 -11.47
CA ALA A 16 2.16 -18.43 -11.47
C ALA A 16 2.03 -19.80 -12.12
N ALA A 17 0.98 -20.56 -11.80
CA ALA A 17 0.73 -21.88 -12.38
C ALA A 17 0.47 -21.81 -13.89
N ASP A 18 -0.25 -20.78 -14.35
CA ASP A 18 -0.60 -20.58 -15.75
C ASP A 18 0.46 -19.84 -16.57
N GLY A 19 1.53 -19.38 -15.95
CA GLY A 19 2.55 -18.56 -16.61
C GLY A 19 2.05 -17.19 -17.03
N ARG A 20 1.00 -16.65 -16.37
CA ARG A 20 0.44 -15.34 -16.67
C ARG A 20 1.16 -14.23 -15.93
N THR A 21 1.29 -13.07 -16.58
CA THR A 21 1.85 -11.87 -16.01
C THR A 21 0.76 -11.06 -15.30
N LEU A 22 1.03 -10.62 -14.08
CA LEU A 22 0.16 -9.75 -13.32
C LEU A 22 0.70 -8.32 -13.29
N ARG A 23 -0.23 -7.37 -13.36
CA ARG A 23 0.01 -5.95 -13.12
C ARG A 23 -0.65 -5.55 -11.80
N LEU A 24 0.14 -5.28 -10.78
CA LEU A 24 -0.36 -4.85 -9.47
C LEU A 24 -0.84 -3.40 -9.56
N ARG A 25 -2.05 -3.15 -9.10
CA ARG A 25 -2.64 -1.82 -9.16
C ARG A 25 -3.46 -1.51 -7.90
N GLY A 26 -3.11 -0.41 -7.23
CA GLY A 26 -3.93 0.18 -6.16
C GLY A 26 -4.97 1.13 -6.74
N GLY A 27 -4.86 2.41 -6.42
CA GLY A 27 -5.75 3.45 -6.96
C GLY A 27 -5.45 3.90 -8.38
N GLY A 28 -4.31 3.51 -8.94
CA GLY A 28 -3.89 3.93 -10.29
C GLY A 28 -3.37 5.36 -10.37
N SER A 29 -3.10 6.00 -9.26
CA SER A 29 -2.66 7.41 -9.21
C SER A 29 -1.30 7.65 -9.87
N LYS A 30 -0.51 6.60 -10.06
CA LYS A 30 0.82 6.65 -10.70
C LYS A 30 0.89 5.88 -12.02
N ASP A 31 -0.26 5.60 -12.64
CA ASP A 31 -0.31 4.91 -13.94
C ASP A 31 0.44 5.66 -15.05
N PHE A 32 0.56 6.98 -14.92
CA PHE A 32 1.31 7.85 -15.85
C PHE A 32 2.82 7.71 -15.75
N TRP A 33 3.31 7.07 -14.69
CA TRP A 33 4.73 7.03 -14.37
C TRP A 33 5.36 5.70 -14.78
N GLY A 34 6.61 5.79 -15.21
CA GLY A 34 7.40 4.64 -15.60
C GLY A 34 7.11 4.15 -17.01
N GLN A 35 7.50 2.92 -17.27
CA GLN A 35 7.31 2.30 -18.58
C GLN A 35 5.89 1.73 -18.70
N SER A 36 5.46 1.50 -19.92
CA SER A 36 4.18 0.83 -20.20
C SER A 36 4.16 -0.55 -19.55
N LEU A 37 3.11 -0.82 -18.79
CA LEU A 37 2.89 -2.10 -18.13
C LEU A 37 1.99 -2.99 -18.98
N THR A 38 2.28 -4.28 -18.95
CA THR A 38 1.45 -5.32 -19.57
C THR A 38 1.02 -6.32 -18.50
N GLY A 39 0.02 -7.11 -18.81
CA GLY A 39 -0.47 -8.15 -17.92
C GLY A 39 -1.87 -7.86 -17.40
N GLU A 40 -2.43 -8.88 -16.77
CA GLU A 40 -3.74 -8.82 -16.12
C GLU A 40 -3.66 -8.00 -14.84
N VAL A 41 -4.61 -7.09 -14.65
CA VAL A 41 -4.64 -6.24 -13.47
C VAL A 41 -5.04 -7.06 -12.24
N LEU A 42 -4.18 -7.05 -11.21
CA LEU A 42 -4.50 -7.50 -9.86
C LEU A 42 -4.73 -6.27 -8.99
N SER A 43 -5.99 -5.97 -8.72
CA SER A 43 -6.37 -4.81 -7.90
C SER A 43 -6.26 -5.13 -6.41
N THR A 44 -5.62 -4.22 -5.67
CA THR A 44 -5.54 -4.31 -4.21
C THR A 44 -6.60 -3.46 -3.50
N ARG A 45 -7.45 -2.75 -4.24
CA ARG A 45 -8.39 -1.75 -3.70
C ARG A 45 -9.38 -2.30 -2.68
N ASP A 46 -9.81 -3.54 -2.86
CA ASP A 46 -10.80 -4.16 -1.98
C ASP A 46 -10.20 -4.65 -0.65
N TYR A 47 -8.87 -4.81 -0.60
CA TYR A 47 -8.15 -5.16 0.63
C TYR A 47 -7.80 -3.89 1.39
N ARG A 48 -8.80 -3.29 2.03
CA ARG A 48 -8.70 -1.98 2.66
C ARG A 48 -9.17 -1.96 4.11
N GLY A 49 -8.80 -0.94 4.82
CA GLY A 49 -9.21 -0.64 6.19
C GLY A 49 -8.03 -0.51 7.13
N ILE A 50 -8.22 0.26 8.19
CA ILE A 50 -7.29 0.37 9.30
C ILE A 50 -7.55 -0.81 10.23
N VAL A 51 -6.52 -1.63 10.45
CA VAL A 51 -6.60 -2.83 11.31
C VAL A 51 -6.53 -2.44 12.77
N SER A 52 -5.59 -1.58 13.11
CA SER A 52 -5.41 -1.04 14.46
C SER A 52 -4.73 0.31 14.41
N TYR A 53 -5.05 1.15 15.37
CA TYR A 53 -4.41 2.45 15.52
C TYR A 53 -4.23 2.74 17.01
N GLU A 54 -2.97 2.89 17.42
CA GLU A 54 -2.58 3.22 18.79
C GLU A 54 -1.90 4.59 18.80
N PRO A 55 -2.68 5.68 18.97
CA PRO A 55 -2.13 7.04 18.90
C PRO A 55 -1.04 7.32 19.92
N SER A 56 -1.14 6.75 21.13
CA SER A 56 -0.14 6.91 22.19
C SER A 56 1.20 6.27 21.86
N GLU A 57 1.19 5.21 21.06
CA GLU A 57 2.37 4.49 20.59
C GLU A 57 2.87 5.00 19.23
N LEU A 58 2.14 5.91 18.59
CA LEU A 58 2.43 6.43 17.25
C LEU A 58 2.50 5.31 16.18
N VAL A 59 1.63 4.31 16.31
CA VAL A 59 1.60 3.14 15.43
C VAL A 59 0.21 2.93 14.83
N VAL A 60 0.17 2.68 13.54
CA VAL A 60 -1.04 2.28 12.81
C VAL A 60 -0.73 1.08 11.91
N THR A 61 -1.63 0.10 11.91
CA THR A 61 -1.59 -1.04 10.98
C THR A 61 -2.71 -0.89 9.97
N VAL A 62 -2.35 -0.87 8.70
CA VAL A 62 -3.26 -0.52 7.60
C VAL A 62 -3.14 -1.53 6.47
N ARG A 63 -4.27 -1.94 5.90
CA ARG A 63 -4.27 -2.76 4.69
C ARG A 63 -3.90 -1.93 3.47
N CYS A 64 -3.18 -2.54 2.54
CA CYS A 64 -2.55 -1.83 1.41
C CYS A 64 -3.53 -1.11 0.48
N GLY A 65 -4.76 -1.61 0.33
CA GLY A 65 -5.79 -0.98 -0.50
C GLY A 65 -6.48 0.23 0.12
N THR A 66 -6.16 0.56 1.37
CA THR A 66 -6.75 1.72 2.06
C THR A 66 -6.38 3.01 1.34
N PRO A 67 -7.34 3.89 1.03
CA PRO A 67 -7.03 5.21 0.52
C PRO A 67 -6.09 5.98 1.45
N LEU A 68 -5.06 6.60 0.88
CA LEU A 68 -4.12 7.41 1.66
C LEU A 68 -4.83 8.55 2.40
N ALA A 69 -5.81 9.16 1.75
CA ALA A 69 -6.64 10.21 2.37
C ALA A 69 -7.41 9.72 3.61
N GLU A 70 -7.86 8.46 3.61
CA GLU A 70 -8.54 7.86 4.76
C GLU A 70 -7.59 7.68 5.95
N LEU A 71 -6.35 7.25 5.70
CA LEU A 71 -5.32 7.17 6.73
C LEU A 71 -5.01 8.55 7.29
N GLU A 72 -4.76 9.52 6.44
CA GLU A 72 -4.44 10.89 6.87
C GLU A 72 -5.57 11.52 7.67
N ALA A 73 -6.83 11.28 7.29
CA ALA A 73 -7.99 11.76 8.03
C ALA A 73 -8.07 11.13 9.44
N ALA A 74 -7.86 9.82 9.54
CA ALA A 74 -7.84 9.13 10.83
C ALA A 74 -6.73 9.64 11.76
N LEU A 75 -5.55 9.92 11.23
CA LEU A 75 -4.45 10.53 11.99
C LEU A 75 -4.83 11.94 12.46
N ALA A 76 -5.40 12.75 11.57
CA ALA A 76 -5.79 14.13 11.88
C ALA A 76 -6.83 14.22 13.00
N GLU A 77 -7.74 13.26 13.11
CA GLU A 77 -8.71 13.18 14.22
C GLU A 77 -8.03 13.09 15.60
N LYS A 78 -6.80 12.60 15.64
CA LYS A 78 -5.99 12.48 16.84
C LYS A 78 -4.89 13.55 16.94
N GLY A 79 -4.96 14.56 16.09
CA GLY A 79 -3.95 15.62 16.02
C GLY A 79 -2.59 15.14 15.53
N GLN A 80 -2.55 14.06 14.74
CA GLN A 80 -1.34 13.45 14.21
C GLN A 80 -1.28 13.55 12.69
N SER A 81 -0.08 13.35 12.15
CA SER A 81 0.16 13.34 10.71
C SER A 81 1.32 12.41 10.38
N LEU A 82 1.44 12.05 9.11
CA LEU A 82 2.66 11.40 8.61
C LEU A 82 3.81 12.43 8.67
N ALA A 83 5.00 12.00 9.11
CA ALA A 83 6.17 12.87 9.16
C ALA A 83 6.69 13.21 7.76
N PHE A 84 6.62 12.27 6.82
CA PHE A 84 6.93 12.47 5.41
C PHE A 84 5.69 12.97 4.66
N GLU A 85 5.91 13.47 3.45
CA GLU A 85 4.88 14.13 2.64
C GLU A 85 4.65 13.35 1.34
N PRO A 86 3.92 12.21 1.36
CA PRO A 86 3.72 11.42 0.16
C PRO A 86 2.83 12.16 -0.84
N PRO A 87 3.23 12.27 -2.12
CA PRO A 87 2.38 12.88 -3.11
C PRO A 87 1.18 11.98 -3.42
N HIS A 88 0.01 12.58 -3.57
CA HIS A 88 -1.23 11.86 -3.88
C HIS A 88 -1.44 11.62 -5.38
N PHE A 89 -1.13 12.60 -6.23
CA PHE A 89 -1.45 12.59 -7.67
C PHE A 89 -2.93 12.28 -7.93
N GLY A 90 -3.81 12.98 -7.21
CA GLY A 90 -5.26 12.75 -7.26
C GLY A 90 -5.79 12.13 -5.97
N SER A 91 -7.07 11.75 -5.98
CA SER A 91 -7.80 11.27 -4.80
C SER A 91 -7.70 9.76 -4.56
N ASP A 92 -7.14 9.00 -5.50
CA ASP A 92 -7.19 7.53 -5.50
C ASP A 92 -5.94 6.86 -4.95
N ALA A 93 -4.94 7.62 -4.49
CA ALA A 93 -3.72 7.07 -3.90
C ALA A 93 -4.05 6.13 -2.73
N THR A 94 -3.34 5.00 -2.66
CA THR A 94 -3.49 4.01 -1.60
C THR A 94 -2.24 3.95 -0.72
N VAL A 95 -2.40 3.44 0.50
CA VAL A 95 -1.28 3.25 1.43
C VAL A 95 -0.24 2.30 0.83
N GLY A 96 -0.66 1.20 0.21
CA GLY A 96 0.25 0.26 -0.44
C GLY A 96 1.02 0.90 -1.60
N GLY A 97 0.34 1.71 -2.41
CA GLY A 97 0.97 2.45 -3.50
C GLY A 97 1.97 3.49 -2.99
N MET A 98 1.67 4.17 -1.90
CA MET A 98 2.58 5.09 -1.23
C MET A 98 3.87 4.38 -0.79
N VAL A 99 3.76 3.26 -0.10
CA VAL A 99 4.91 2.49 0.37
C VAL A 99 5.71 1.93 -0.81
N ALA A 100 5.04 1.38 -1.81
CA ALA A 100 5.67 0.80 -3.00
C ALA A 100 6.46 1.84 -3.81
N ALA A 101 5.94 3.06 -3.94
CA ALA A 101 6.62 4.14 -4.64
C ALA A 101 7.75 4.75 -3.82
N GLY A 102 7.64 4.77 -2.50
CA GLY A 102 8.65 5.31 -1.59
C GLY A 102 8.89 6.82 -1.72
N LEU A 103 7.98 7.54 -2.37
CA LEU A 103 8.09 8.99 -2.52
C LEU A 103 7.78 9.68 -1.19
N SER A 104 8.72 10.47 -0.72
CA SER A 104 8.72 10.99 0.66
C SER A 104 8.47 12.50 0.75
N GLY A 105 8.44 13.19 -0.39
CA GLY A 105 8.17 14.61 -0.46
C GLY A 105 9.37 15.50 -0.12
N PRO A 106 9.16 16.83 -0.10
CA PRO A 106 10.26 17.81 0.01
C PRO A 106 10.95 17.81 1.38
N ALA A 107 10.27 17.39 2.44
CA ALA A 107 10.85 17.35 3.78
C ALA A 107 11.78 16.12 4.02
N ARG A 108 11.98 15.26 3.03
CA ARG A 108 12.75 14.02 3.17
C ARG A 108 14.13 14.22 3.80
N ALA A 109 14.84 15.27 3.42
CA ALA A 109 16.17 15.56 3.93
C ALA A 109 16.20 15.81 5.45
N THR A 110 15.09 16.26 6.01
CA THR A 110 14.95 16.59 7.43
C THR A 110 14.26 15.48 8.23
N VAL A 111 13.16 14.94 7.71
CA VAL A 111 12.32 13.98 8.44
C VAL A 111 12.59 12.53 8.08
N GLY A 112 13.27 12.27 6.98
CA GLY A 112 13.56 10.91 6.51
C GLY A 112 12.60 10.42 5.42
N ALA A 113 12.84 9.20 4.97
CA ALA A 113 12.08 8.56 3.91
C ALA A 113 10.95 7.68 4.47
N VAL A 114 10.00 7.32 3.61
CA VAL A 114 8.89 6.40 3.97
C VAL A 114 9.40 5.14 4.67
N ARG A 115 10.48 4.54 4.16
CA ARG A 115 11.07 3.31 4.72
C ARG A 115 11.50 3.45 6.18
N ASP A 116 11.84 4.65 6.63
CA ASP A 116 12.28 4.91 8.01
C ASP A 116 11.11 4.86 9.01
N TYR A 117 9.87 4.89 8.50
CA TYR A 117 8.64 4.87 9.29
C TYR A 117 7.86 3.57 9.20
N VAL A 118 8.26 2.67 8.30
CA VAL A 118 7.62 1.35 8.17
C VAL A 118 8.22 0.39 9.19
N LEU A 119 7.44 0.05 10.21
CA LEU A 119 7.88 -0.81 11.32
C LEU A 119 7.81 -2.29 10.99
N GLY A 120 6.99 -2.67 10.04
CA GLY A 120 6.83 -4.05 9.61
C GLY A 120 5.91 -4.14 8.41
N ALA A 121 5.93 -5.28 7.74
CA ALA A 121 5.10 -5.52 6.58
C ALA A 121 4.66 -6.98 6.51
N ARG A 122 3.45 -7.17 5.98
CA ARG A 122 2.98 -8.47 5.51
C ARG A 122 2.79 -8.37 4.01
N PHE A 123 3.32 -9.34 3.29
CA PHE A 123 3.18 -9.31 1.84
C PHE A 123 3.02 -10.70 1.24
N ILE A 124 2.54 -10.73 0.02
CA ILE A 124 2.41 -11.93 -0.78
C ILE A 124 3.56 -11.91 -1.80
N ASN A 125 4.38 -12.96 -1.81
CA ASN A 125 5.46 -13.08 -2.78
C ASN A 125 4.96 -13.66 -4.11
N GLY A 126 5.85 -13.80 -5.08
CA GLY A 126 5.53 -14.36 -6.41
C GLY A 126 5.11 -15.84 -6.41
N LEU A 127 5.29 -16.55 -5.32
CA LEU A 127 4.81 -17.92 -5.13
C LEU A 127 3.45 -17.99 -4.44
N GLY A 128 2.88 -16.84 -4.08
CA GLY A 128 1.63 -16.77 -3.33
C GLY A 128 1.80 -17.16 -1.85
N GLU A 129 3.00 -17.01 -1.31
CA GLU A 129 3.23 -17.18 0.11
C GLU A 129 2.95 -15.86 0.84
N HIS A 130 2.24 -15.95 1.96
CA HIS A 130 1.95 -14.80 2.82
C HIS A 130 3.02 -14.70 3.91
N LEU A 131 3.89 -13.71 3.80
CA LEU A 131 5.06 -13.51 4.65
C LEU A 131 4.88 -12.33 5.59
N THR A 132 5.46 -12.42 6.77
CA THR A 132 5.43 -11.37 7.80
C THR A 132 6.86 -10.99 8.20
N PHE A 133 7.11 -9.70 8.23
CA PHE A 133 8.40 -9.09 8.63
C PHE A 133 8.19 -8.02 9.68
#